data_40a041cb9f18d40631b65d97b23ee8ae
#
_entry.id   40a041cb9f18d40631b65d97b23ee8ae
#
_cell.length_a   1.000
_cell.length_b   1.000
_cell.length_c   1.000
_cell.angle_alpha   90.00
_cell.angle_beta   90.00
_cell.angle_gamma   90.00
#
_symmetry.space_group_name_H-M   'P 1'
#
loop_
_entity.id
_entity.type
_entity.pdbx_description
1 polymer ?
#
loop_
_entity_poly.entity_id
_entity_poly.type
_entity_poly.pdbx_seq_one_letter_code
_entity_poly.pdbx_strand_id
1 'polypeptide(L)'
;MRARQLGITLGLGTPGPFNAITDVPGVRVGHSTLNQRIDGRQVRTGVTLVQPRAGAARLQPCFAGCHVLNGNGDATGLEWIREAGLLTTPIAITNTHSVGAVRDALIAEERAELGDSGLYWCMPVVMETFDGLLNDIWGQHVGARQVGEALACAESGPVREGSVGGGTGMICHEFKGGIGSASRRLPAEQGGWTVGALIQANHGQRRELRVDGYPVGRRLGDIPSPFSEEGTPGMGSIVVILATDAPLLPHQCQRLAQRASIGVARTGGGTEDSSGDVFLAFATGNQDLPPADYARKDLPQSTPLRMLNNDHISPLFAAAAEAVEEAIVNVLLAGEDMRTEDGRLVPALKGERLLAALRETGWPGR
;
A
#
# COMPACT_ATOMS: atom_id res chain seq x y z
N MET A 1 13.15 3.34 11.61
CA MET A 1 12.70 2.90 12.96
C MET A 1 11.26 2.43 12.84
N ARG A 2 10.84 1.39 13.59
CA ARG A 2 9.47 0.82 13.49
C ARG A 2 8.80 0.79 14.87
N ALA A 3 7.46 0.70 14.91
CA ALA A 3 6.68 0.70 16.16
C ALA A 3 7.19 -0.33 17.20
N ARG A 4 7.41 -1.56 16.78
CA ARG A 4 7.87 -2.64 17.66
C ARG A 4 9.28 -2.42 18.23
N GLN A 5 10.14 -1.71 17.51
CA GLN A 5 11.49 -1.34 18.02
C GLN A 5 11.40 -0.31 19.15
N LEU A 6 10.30 0.42 19.24
CA LEU A 6 9.99 1.34 20.34
C LEU A 6 9.18 0.68 21.47
N GLY A 7 8.92 -0.62 21.40
CA GLY A 7 8.06 -1.33 22.36
C GLY A 7 6.56 -1.07 22.14
N ILE A 8 6.15 -0.48 21.01
CA ILE A 8 4.75 -0.27 20.67
C ILE A 8 4.23 -1.49 19.93
N THR A 9 3.35 -2.25 20.56
CA THR A 9 2.70 -3.44 19.99
C THR A 9 1.28 -3.09 19.60
N LEU A 10 0.97 -3.14 18.31
CA LEU A 10 -0.34 -2.84 17.76
C LEU A 10 -1.10 -4.14 17.48
N GLY A 11 -2.29 -4.25 18.09
CA GLY A 11 -3.11 -5.45 17.98
C GLY A 11 -2.61 -6.65 18.78
N LEU A 12 -3.20 -7.81 18.53
CA LEU A 12 -2.95 -9.07 19.26
C LEU A 12 -2.21 -10.11 18.40
N GLY A 13 -2.19 -9.92 17.08
CA GLY A 13 -1.63 -10.88 16.14
C GLY A 13 -0.10 -10.91 16.14
N THR A 14 0.47 -12.07 15.84
CA THR A 14 1.92 -12.26 15.71
C THR A 14 2.38 -11.81 14.32
N PRO A 15 3.40 -10.94 14.19
CA PRO A 15 3.96 -10.60 12.88
C PRO A 15 4.69 -11.78 12.25
N GLY A 16 4.80 -11.79 10.93
CA GLY A 16 5.72 -12.66 10.21
C GLY A 16 7.20 -12.24 10.44
N PRO A 17 8.15 -12.99 9.87
CA PRO A 17 9.59 -12.78 10.08
C PRO A 17 10.09 -11.37 9.73
N PHE A 18 9.57 -10.77 8.66
CA PHE A 18 9.92 -9.43 8.19
C PHE A 18 8.94 -8.36 8.68
N ASN A 19 7.79 -8.80 9.22
CA ASN A 19 6.66 -7.94 9.52
C ASN A 19 6.32 -7.02 8.34
N ALA A 20 6.18 -7.60 7.15
CA ALA A 20 5.97 -6.92 5.88
C ALA A 20 5.05 -7.72 4.95
N ILE A 21 4.52 -7.09 3.90
CA ILE A 21 3.68 -7.78 2.90
C ILE A 21 4.39 -8.99 2.27
N THR A 22 5.69 -8.96 2.20
CA THR A 22 6.57 -10.02 1.68
C THR A 22 6.66 -11.26 2.56
N ASP A 23 6.08 -11.26 3.75
CA ASP A 23 5.87 -12.46 4.56
C ASP A 23 4.83 -13.41 3.92
N VAL A 24 4.01 -12.91 3.01
CA VAL A 24 3.14 -13.75 2.16
C VAL A 24 4.01 -14.40 1.08
N PRO A 25 4.07 -15.75 1.03
CA PRO A 25 4.98 -16.46 0.14
C PRO A 25 4.80 -16.05 -1.34
N GLY A 26 5.92 -15.75 -2.01
CA GLY A 26 5.97 -15.36 -3.42
C GLY A 26 5.79 -13.87 -3.68
N VAL A 27 5.30 -13.09 -2.72
CA VAL A 27 5.14 -11.64 -2.85
C VAL A 27 6.51 -10.96 -2.84
N ARG A 28 6.71 -10.02 -3.77
CA ARG A 28 7.91 -9.20 -3.91
C ARG A 28 7.55 -7.73 -4.00
N VAL A 29 8.45 -6.88 -3.53
CA VAL A 29 8.28 -5.41 -3.57
C VAL A 29 9.54 -4.78 -4.16
N GLY A 30 9.34 -3.84 -5.08
CA GLY A 30 10.42 -3.06 -5.67
C GLY A 30 10.08 -1.56 -5.70
N HIS A 31 11.12 -0.72 -5.66
CA HIS A 31 10.98 0.73 -5.63
C HIS A 31 11.95 1.38 -6.61
N SER A 32 11.46 2.34 -7.40
CA SER A 32 12.31 3.34 -8.05
C SER A 32 11.99 4.71 -7.45
N THR A 33 13.02 5.36 -6.92
CA THR A 33 12.90 6.61 -6.13
C THR A 33 13.58 7.76 -6.86
N LEU A 34 12.86 8.85 -7.05
CA LEU A 34 13.38 10.13 -7.51
C LEU A 34 13.38 11.12 -6.34
N ASN A 35 14.56 11.51 -5.87
CA ASN A 35 14.74 12.53 -4.84
C ASN A 35 15.92 13.41 -5.21
N GLN A 36 15.67 14.35 -6.12
CA GLN A 36 16.72 15.20 -6.74
C GLN A 36 16.12 16.50 -7.29
N ARG A 37 16.97 17.39 -7.78
CA ARG A 37 16.52 18.52 -8.58
C ARG A 37 16.69 18.21 -10.07
N ILE A 38 15.63 18.50 -10.84
CA ILE A 38 15.64 18.42 -12.32
C ILE A 38 15.20 19.78 -12.83
N ASP A 39 15.99 20.39 -13.70
CA ASP A 39 15.73 21.71 -14.28
C ASP A 39 15.37 22.79 -13.26
N GLY A 40 16.04 22.75 -12.10
CA GLY A 40 15.81 23.68 -11.00
C GLY A 40 14.61 23.36 -10.10
N ARG A 41 13.74 22.40 -10.44
CA ARG A 41 12.58 21.98 -9.66
C ARG A 41 12.91 20.82 -8.71
N GLN A 42 12.25 20.77 -7.57
CA GLN A 42 12.35 19.62 -6.65
C GLN A 42 11.51 18.44 -7.17
N VAL A 43 12.15 17.32 -7.43
CA VAL A 43 11.50 16.08 -7.84
C VAL A 43 11.62 15.06 -6.71
N ARG A 44 10.49 14.74 -6.08
CA ARG A 44 10.38 13.84 -4.92
C ARG A 44 9.20 12.91 -5.10
N THR A 45 9.40 11.90 -5.91
CA THR A 45 8.37 10.97 -6.36
C THR A 45 8.99 9.63 -6.70
N GLY A 46 8.25 8.76 -7.35
CA GLY A 46 8.72 7.46 -7.80
C GLY A 46 7.58 6.49 -8.05
N VAL A 47 7.93 5.22 -8.11
CA VAL A 47 6.97 4.12 -8.20
C VAL A 47 7.37 2.99 -7.25
N THR A 48 6.36 2.42 -6.61
CA THR A 48 6.44 1.19 -5.82
C THR A 48 5.67 0.10 -6.54
N LEU A 49 6.28 -1.06 -6.72
CA LEU A 49 5.65 -2.21 -7.36
C LEU A 49 5.50 -3.37 -6.37
N VAL A 50 4.34 -4.02 -6.42
CA VAL A 50 4.08 -5.28 -5.73
C VAL A 50 3.84 -6.35 -6.78
N GLN A 51 4.73 -7.35 -6.84
CA GLN A 51 4.53 -8.56 -7.62
C GLN A 51 3.82 -9.59 -6.77
N PRO A 52 2.62 -10.07 -7.17
CA PRO A 52 1.83 -11.01 -6.36
C PRO A 52 2.46 -12.40 -6.27
N ARG A 53 3.25 -12.77 -7.28
CA ARG A 53 4.01 -14.03 -7.38
C ARG A 53 5.31 -13.82 -8.14
N ALA A 54 6.22 -14.79 -8.05
CA ALA A 54 7.38 -14.83 -8.93
C ALA A 54 6.95 -15.14 -10.38
N GLY A 55 7.57 -14.48 -11.36
CA GLY A 55 7.27 -14.64 -12.79
C GLY A 55 6.08 -13.80 -13.24
N ALA A 56 5.62 -14.06 -14.47
CA ALA A 56 4.55 -13.31 -15.10
C ALA A 56 3.21 -13.52 -14.40
N ALA A 57 2.65 -12.45 -13.82
CA ALA A 57 1.38 -12.50 -13.09
C ALA A 57 0.21 -12.97 -13.98
N ARG A 58 0.26 -12.70 -15.29
CA ARG A 58 -0.73 -13.20 -16.26
C ARG A 58 -0.77 -14.71 -16.36
N LEU A 59 0.39 -15.37 -16.31
CA LEU A 59 0.48 -16.82 -16.41
C LEU A 59 0.11 -17.53 -15.10
N GLN A 60 0.21 -16.82 -13.99
CA GLN A 60 -0.13 -17.30 -12.66
C GLN A 60 -0.99 -16.27 -11.91
N PRO A 61 -2.21 -15.99 -12.37
CA PRO A 61 -3.05 -14.97 -11.76
C PRO A 61 -3.41 -15.31 -10.31
N CYS A 62 -3.79 -14.28 -9.56
CA CYS A 62 -4.32 -14.41 -8.20
C CYS A 62 -5.77 -13.95 -8.17
N PHE A 63 -6.60 -14.54 -7.32
CA PHE A 63 -7.87 -13.93 -6.99
C PHE A 63 -7.65 -12.61 -6.27
N ALA A 64 -8.46 -11.62 -6.63
CA ALA A 64 -8.39 -10.29 -6.05
C ALA A 64 -9.77 -9.67 -5.88
N GLY A 65 -9.83 -8.65 -5.04
CA GLY A 65 -11.00 -7.80 -4.84
C GLY A 65 -10.56 -6.43 -4.36
N CYS A 66 -11.38 -5.43 -4.60
CA CYS A 66 -11.08 -4.04 -4.24
C CYS A 66 -12.22 -3.38 -3.48
N HIS A 67 -11.89 -2.32 -2.74
CA HIS A 67 -12.82 -1.47 -2.03
C HIS A 67 -12.37 -0.02 -2.13
N VAL A 68 -13.29 0.87 -2.44
CA VAL A 68 -13.07 2.32 -2.43
C VAL A 68 -13.86 2.87 -1.25
N LEU A 69 -13.15 3.38 -0.24
CA LEU A 69 -13.77 4.02 0.91
C LEU A 69 -14.19 5.44 0.55
N ASN A 70 -13.31 6.19 -0.10
CA ASN A 70 -13.58 7.50 -0.68
C ASN A 70 -12.86 7.61 -2.03
N GLY A 71 -13.51 8.18 -3.04
CA GLY A 71 -13.12 8.06 -4.44
C GLY A 71 -12.39 9.27 -5.03
N ASN A 72 -11.89 10.20 -4.23
CA ASN A 72 -11.14 11.36 -4.76
C ASN A 72 -9.68 10.97 -5.11
N GLY A 73 -9.53 10.04 -6.04
CA GLY A 73 -8.25 9.53 -6.50
C GLY A 73 -8.41 8.73 -7.80
N ASP A 74 -7.30 8.39 -8.44
CA ASP A 74 -7.27 7.62 -9.68
C ASP A 74 -6.73 6.19 -9.42
N ALA A 75 -7.40 5.20 -10.03
CA ALA A 75 -6.98 3.81 -9.95
C ALA A 75 -7.39 3.05 -11.22
N THR A 76 -6.41 2.51 -11.94
CA THR A 76 -6.66 1.71 -13.14
C THR A 76 -6.81 0.23 -12.82
N GLY A 77 -7.43 -0.54 -13.73
CA GLY A 77 -7.55 -2.00 -13.64
C GLY A 77 -8.57 -2.51 -12.62
N LEU A 78 -9.21 -1.65 -11.83
CA LEU A 78 -10.16 -2.09 -10.80
C LEU A 78 -11.45 -2.65 -11.38
N GLU A 79 -11.92 -2.14 -12.54
CA GLU A 79 -13.11 -2.69 -13.21
C GLU A 79 -12.84 -4.12 -13.71
N TRP A 80 -11.63 -4.40 -14.19
CA TRP A 80 -11.23 -5.77 -14.53
C TRP A 80 -11.24 -6.70 -13.31
N ILE A 81 -10.73 -6.23 -12.17
CA ILE A 81 -10.76 -7.01 -10.92
C ILE A 81 -12.20 -7.26 -10.46
N ARG A 82 -13.10 -6.28 -10.59
CA ARG A 82 -14.51 -6.45 -10.23
C ARG A 82 -15.21 -7.46 -11.13
N GLU A 83 -14.93 -7.42 -12.43
CA GLU A 83 -15.55 -8.29 -13.43
C GLU A 83 -14.98 -9.72 -13.37
N ALA A 84 -13.65 -9.86 -13.43
CA ALA A 84 -13.00 -11.16 -13.54
C ALA A 84 -12.64 -11.81 -12.20
N GLY A 85 -12.50 -11.00 -11.14
CA GLY A 85 -11.97 -11.46 -9.86
C GLY A 85 -10.49 -11.80 -9.89
N LEU A 86 -9.77 -11.43 -10.95
CA LEU A 86 -8.38 -11.83 -11.20
C LEU A 86 -7.43 -10.63 -11.22
N LEU A 87 -6.31 -10.76 -10.53
CA LEU A 87 -5.14 -9.91 -10.67
C LEU A 87 -4.15 -10.60 -11.63
N THR A 88 -3.93 -9.98 -12.78
CA THR A 88 -3.12 -10.52 -13.89
C THR A 88 -1.86 -9.72 -14.17
N THR A 89 -1.59 -8.66 -13.41
CA THR A 89 -0.42 -7.78 -13.54
C THR A 89 0.23 -7.53 -12.18
N PRO A 90 1.47 -7.04 -12.13
CA PRO A 90 1.96 -6.36 -10.94
C PRO A 90 1.05 -5.19 -10.57
N ILE A 91 1.06 -4.79 -9.28
CA ILE A 91 0.35 -3.61 -8.78
C ILE A 91 1.38 -2.50 -8.64
N ALA A 92 1.12 -1.32 -9.22
CA ALA A 92 1.95 -0.14 -9.07
C ALA A 92 1.26 0.92 -8.20
N ILE A 93 2.07 1.64 -7.41
CA ILE A 93 1.62 2.84 -6.69
C ILE A 93 2.60 3.97 -7.01
N THR A 94 2.06 5.13 -7.40
CA THR A 94 2.84 6.30 -7.82
C THR A 94 2.18 7.60 -7.37
N ASN A 95 2.43 8.71 -8.05
CA ASN A 95 1.72 9.97 -7.83
C ASN A 95 0.57 10.16 -8.84
N THR A 96 -0.33 11.10 -8.53
CA THR A 96 -1.56 11.37 -9.28
C THR A 96 -1.35 11.56 -10.78
N HIS A 97 -0.35 12.34 -11.19
CA HIS A 97 -0.15 12.66 -12.61
C HIS A 97 0.68 11.62 -13.39
N SER A 98 1.18 10.58 -12.71
CA SER A 98 2.00 9.54 -13.34
C SER A 98 1.24 8.22 -13.58
N VAL A 99 -0.03 8.11 -13.16
CA VAL A 99 -0.84 6.88 -13.30
C VAL A 99 -0.86 6.38 -14.75
N GLY A 100 -1.15 7.25 -15.72
CA GLY A 100 -1.19 6.89 -17.13
C GLY A 100 0.15 6.39 -17.66
N ALA A 101 1.23 7.11 -17.37
CA ALA A 101 2.59 6.75 -17.81
C ALA A 101 3.07 5.41 -17.21
N VAL A 102 2.78 5.17 -15.94
CA VAL A 102 3.11 3.89 -15.25
C VAL A 102 2.27 2.74 -15.81
N ARG A 103 0.98 2.98 -16.09
CA ARG A 103 0.10 1.99 -16.71
C ARG A 103 0.63 1.57 -18.09
N ASP A 104 0.96 2.53 -18.94
CA ASP A 104 1.48 2.26 -20.29
C ASP A 104 2.84 1.54 -20.26
N ALA A 105 3.68 1.90 -19.28
CA ALA A 105 4.95 1.20 -19.06
C ALA A 105 4.74 -0.26 -18.66
N LEU A 106 3.79 -0.57 -17.76
CA LEU A 106 3.47 -1.96 -17.39
C LEU A 106 2.96 -2.79 -18.57
N ILE A 107 2.19 -2.19 -19.49
CA ILE A 107 1.76 -2.85 -20.72
C ILE A 107 2.99 -3.18 -21.61
N ALA A 108 3.93 -2.25 -21.73
CA ALA A 108 5.15 -2.45 -22.50
C ALA A 108 6.05 -3.55 -21.90
N GLU A 109 6.19 -3.58 -20.58
CA GLU A 109 6.95 -4.61 -19.86
C GLU A 109 6.30 -6.00 -20.03
N GLU A 110 4.98 -6.13 -19.90
CA GLU A 110 4.27 -7.40 -20.13
C GLU A 110 4.46 -7.89 -21.56
N ARG A 111 4.39 -6.98 -22.56
CA ARG A 111 4.66 -7.32 -23.94
C ARG A 111 6.10 -7.80 -24.16
N ALA A 112 7.06 -7.14 -23.52
CA ALA A 112 8.47 -7.54 -23.61
C ALA A 112 8.72 -8.92 -23.00
N GLU A 113 8.02 -9.26 -21.90
CA GLU A 113 8.14 -10.55 -21.23
C GLU A 113 7.44 -11.70 -22.01
N LEU A 114 6.25 -11.46 -22.52
CA LEU A 114 5.38 -12.51 -23.11
C LEU A 114 5.38 -12.53 -24.64
N GLY A 115 5.89 -11.49 -25.29
CA GLY A 115 5.87 -11.34 -26.75
C GLY A 115 4.50 -10.97 -27.32
N ASP A 116 4.39 -11.03 -28.66
CA ASP A 116 3.18 -10.65 -29.41
C ASP A 116 2.24 -11.84 -29.66
N SER A 117 2.46 -12.99 -29.03
CA SER A 117 1.67 -14.19 -29.24
C SER A 117 0.44 -14.20 -28.35
N GLY A 118 -0.74 -14.33 -28.94
CA GLY A 118 -2.00 -14.50 -28.21
C GLY A 118 -3.03 -13.40 -28.46
N LEU A 119 -4.27 -13.69 -28.13
CA LEU A 119 -5.38 -12.73 -28.13
C LEU A 119 -5.71 -12.37 -26.67
N TYR A 120 -4.82 -11.64 -26.05
CA TYR A 120 -5.04 -11.17 -24.69
C TYR A 120 -4.89 -9.63 -24.61
N TRP A 121 -5.38 -9.10 -23.54
CA TRP A 121 -5.24 -7.68 -23.19
C TRP A 121 -4.58 -7.53 -21.83
N CYS A 122 -3.90 -6.43 -21.62
CA CYS A 122 -3.29 -6.07 -20.36
C CYS A 122 -4.07 -4.93 -19.71
N MET A 123 -4.51 -5.14 -18.46
CA MET A 123 -5.22 -4.14 -17.66
C MET A 123 -4.50 -3.92 -16.33
N PRO A 124 -3.38 -3.16 -16.34
CA PRO A 124 -2.56 -2.97 -15.16
C PRO A 124 -3.33 -2.25 -14.05
N VAL A 125 -3.01 -2.66 -12.82
CA VAL A 125 -3.46 -1.96 -11.62
C VAL A 125 -2.41 -0.93 -11.24
N VAL A 126 -2.78 0.35 -11.36
CA VAL A 126 -1.97 1.49 -10.93
C VAL A 126 -2.83 2.38 -10.05
N MET A 127 -2.35 2.69 -8.85
CA MET A 127 -3.02 3.54 -7.88
C MET A 127 -2.10 4.69 -7.48
N GLU A 128 -2.64 5.73 -6.87
CA GLU A 128 -1.87 6.92 -6.60
C GLU A 128 -2.22 7.61 -5.27
N THR A 129 -1.34 8.51 -4.84
CA THR A 129 -1.61 9.56 -3.88
C THR A 129 -0.91 10.85 -4.31
N PHE A 130 -1.43 12.01 -3.88
CA PHE A 130 -0.96 13.33 -4.33
C PHE A 130 0.32 13.77 -3.61
N ASP A 131 1.41 14.04 -4.35
CA ASP A 131 2.70 14.47 -3.82
C ASP A 131 3.06 15.95 -4.12
N GLY A 132 2.13 16.71 -4.70
CA GLY A 132 2.39 18.04 -5.27
C GLY A 132 2.86 19.12 -4.28
N LEU A 133 2.86 18.87 -2.96
CA LEU A 133 3.45 19.81 -1.99
C LEU A 133 4.98 19.70 -1.94
N LEU A 134 5.50 18.48 -2.13
CA LEU A 134 6.94 18.18 -2.06
C LEU A 134 7.59 17.92 -3.42
N ASN A 135 6.79 17.67 -4.45
CA ASN A 135 7.20 17.26 -5.78
C ASN A 135 6.72 18.21 -6.88
N ASP A 136 7.52 18.43 -7.90
CA ASP A 136 7.09 19.00 -9.18
C ASP A 136 6.19 18.01 -9.92
N ILE A 137 4.94 17.89 -9.47
CA ILE A 137 3.99 16.90 -9.96
C ILE A 137 3.62 17.10 -11.44
N TRP A 138 3.67 18.36 -11.94
CA TRP A 138 3.36 18.69 -13.34
C TRP A 138 4.48 18.31 -14.31
N GLY A 139 5.69 18.04 -13.81
CA GLY A 139 6.81 17.60 -14.63
C GLY A 139 6.73 16.16 -15.11
N GLN A 140 5.79 15.35 -14.59
CA GLN A 140 5.55 13.95 -15.00
C GLN A 140 6.84 13.12 -15.05
N HIS A 141 7.63 13.16 -13.99
CA HIS A 141 8.99 12.59 -13.95
C HIS A 141 9.05 11.06 -13.86
N VAL A 142 7.92 10.37 -13.58
CA VAL A 142 7.84 8.91 -13.50
C VAL A 142 7.36 8.32 -14.82
N GLY A 143 8.10 7.35 -15.36
CA GLY A 143 7.78 6.70 -16.62
C GLY A 143 8.38 5.30 -16.74
N ALA A 144 8.57 4.82 -17.97
CA ALA A 144 9.00 3.45 -18.26
C ALA A 144 10.31 3.06 -17.55
N ARG A 145 11.30 3.98 -17.48
CA ARG A 145 12.56 3.69 -16.79
C ARG A 145 12.36 3.37 -15.32
N GLN A 146 11.54 4.14 -14.60
CA GLN A 146 11.28 3.92 -13.17
C GLN A 146 10.50 2.63 -12.94
N VAL A 147 9.58 2.29 -13.83
CA VAL A 147 8.85 1.01 -13.78
C VAL A 147 9.79 -0.17 -13.97
N GLY A 148 10.66 -0.13 -15.00
CA GLY A 148 11.66 -1.17 -15.25
C GLY A 148 12.65 -1.33 -14.09
N GLU A 149 13.15 -0.23 -13.51
CA GLU A 149 14.00 -0.24 -12.32
C GLU A 149 13.31 -0.90 -11.10
N ALA A 150 12.04 -0.56 -10.85
CA ALA A 150 11.28 -1.11 -9.74
C ALA A 150 10.96 -2.61 -9.94
N LEU A 151 10.66 -3.04 -11.17
CA LEU A 151 10.48 -4.46 -11.49
C LEU A 151 11.79 -5.26 -11.29
N ALA A 152 12.90 -4.73 -11.77
CA ALA A 152 14.21 -5.38 -11.71
C ALA A 152 14.72 -5.55 -10.27
N CYS A 153 14.40 -4.63 -9.36
CA CYS A 153 14.81 -4.69 -7.96
C CYS A 153 13.75 -5.32 -7.03
N ALA A 154 12.63 -5.81 -7.57
CA ALA A 154 11.59 -6.41 -6.76
C ALA A 154 12.08 -7.72 -6.10
N GLU A 155 12.03 -7.74 -4.78
CA GLU A 155 12.54 -8.85 -3.96
C GLU A 155 11.59 -9.20 -2.81
N SER A 156 11.72 -10.41 -2.30
CA SER A 156 11.13 -10.83 -1.02
C SER A 156 12.06 -10.42 0.12
N GLY A 157 11.54 -10.33 1.33
CA GLY A 157 12.35 -9.93 2.49
C GLY A 157 11.88 -8.61 3.10
N PRO A 158 12.73 -7.92 3.86
CA PRO A 158 12.38 -6.65 4.48
C PRO A 158 12.00 -5.60 3.43
N VAL A 159 10.85 -4.95 3.59
CA VAL A 159 10.42 -3.86 2.72
C VAL A 159 11.02 -2.54 3.20
N ARG A 160 11.58 -1.75 2.29
CA ARG A 160 12.02 -0.38 2.59
C ARG A 160 10.79 0.51 2.81
N GLU A 161 10.81 1.31 3.89
CA GLU A 161 9.69 2.15 4.33
C GLU A 161 10.06 3.63 4.31
N GLY A 162 9.05 4.50 4.44
CA GLY A 162 9.21 5.95 4.47
C GLY A 162 9.28 6.57 3.07
N SER A 163 10.27 7.43 2.86
CA SER A 163 10.42 8.26 1.65
C SER A 163 11.05 7.48 0.50
N VAL A 164 10.41 6.43 0.03
CA VAL A 164 10.89 5.55 -1.07
C VAL A 164 9.81 5.30 -2.10
N GLY A 165 10.21 5.06 -3.35
CA GLY A 165 9.29 4.78 -4.44
C GLY A 165 8.20 5.84 -4.58
N GLY A 166 6.96 5.42 -4.80
CA GLY A 166 5.80 6.30 -4.84
C GLY A 166 5.58 7.09 -3.55
N GLY A 167 6.07 6.60 -2.40
CA GLY A 167 5.93 7.27 -1.10
C GLY A 167 6.87 8.46 -0.85
N THR A 168 7.75 8.78 -1.80
CA THR A 168 8.83 9.77 -1.59
C THR A 168 8.32 11.15 -1.22
N GLY A 169 7.28 11.66 -1.86
CA GLY A 169 6.73 13.02 -1.63
C GLY A 169 5.50 13.07 -0.71
N MET A 170 5.17 12.01 0.02
CA MET A 170 3.91 11.88 0.76
C MET A 170 3.95 12.48 2.16
N ILE A 171 2.78 12.94 2.64
CA ILE A 171 2.58 13.57 3.96
C ILE A 171 1.43 12.86 4.67
N CYS A 172 1.68 12.31 5.86
CA CYS A 172 0.70 11.57 6.62
C CYS A 172 0.53 12.17 8.02
N HIS A 173 -0.70 12.51 8.40
CA HIS A 173 -1.01 13.20 9.65
C HIS A 173 -0.14 14.44 9.89
N GLU A 174 0.12 15.21 8.82
CA GLU A 174 0.98 16.42 8.81
C GLU A 174 2.46 16.12 9.17
N PHE A 175 2.87 14.89 9.17
CA PHE A 175 4.25 14.42 9.21
C PHE A 175 4.68 13.85 7.87
N LYS A 176 5.97 13.63 7.68
CA LYS A 176 6.45 12.91 6.51
C LYS A 176 5.81 11.53 6.44
N GLY A 177 5.07 11.28 5.36
CA GLY A 177 4.43 10.01 5.00
C GLY A 177 5.31 9.13 4.11
N GLY A 178 4.67 8.22 3.37
CA GLY A 178 5.37 7.36 2.41
C GLY A 178 4.89 5.92 2.37
N ILE A 179 5.84 4.99 2.17
CA ILE A 179 5.57 3.55 2.17
C ILE A 179 5.68 2.99 3.58
N GLY A 180 4.71 2.16 3.97
CA GLY A 180 4.73 1.39 5.20
C GLY A 180 4.28 -0.05 4.95
N SER A 181 4.73 -0.98 5.78
CA SER A 181 4.35 -2.38 5.66
C SER A 181 4.26 -3.05 7.02
N ALA A 182 3.43 -4.07 7.13
CA ALA A 182 3.35 -4.96 8.28
C ALA A 182 2.67 -6.28 7.89
N SER A 183 2.74 -7.27 8.77
CA SER A 183 2.08 -8.55 8.58
C SER A 183 1.54 -9.13 9.87
N ARG A 184 0.63 -10.11 9.72
CA ARG A 184 0.17 -10.98 10.80
C ARG A 184 0.12 -12.41 10.31
N ARG A 185 0.69 -13.32 11.10
CA ARG A 185 0.61 -14.75 10.88
C ARG A 185 -0.40 -15.37 11.85
N LEU A 186 -1.38 -16.06 11.31
CA LEU A 186 -2.37 -16.77 12.10
C LEU A 186 -1.75 -18.03 12.71
N PRO A 187 -2.19 -18.46 13.90
CA PRO A 187 -1.77 -19.74 14.47
C PRO A 187 -2.29 -20.93 13.65
N ALA A 188 -1.67 -22.09 13.82
CA ALA A 188 -1.95 -23.27 13.00
C ALA A 188 -3.41 -23.74 13.08
N GLU A 189 -4.03 -23.63 14.24
CA GLU A 189 -5.44 -23.96 14.46
C GLU A 189 -6.42 -23.04 13.74
N GLN A 190 -5.95 -21.87 13.29
CA GLN A 190 -6.69 -20.93 12.44
C GLN A 190 -6.22 -20.99 10.97
N GLY A 191 -5.47 -22.03 10.59
CA GLY A 191 -5.02 -22.29 9.23
C GLY A 191 -3.56 -21.90 8.97
N GLY A 192 -2.87 -21.22 9.88
CA GLY A 192 -1.45 -20.85 9.76
C GLY A 192 -1.14 -19.80 8.69
N TRP A 193 -2.17 -19.19 8.08
CA TRP A 193 -2.01 -18.24 6.98
C TRP A 193 -1.41 -16.91 7.44
N THR A 194 -0.84 -16.21 6.47
CA THR A 194 -0.29 -14.86 6.65
C THR A 194 -1.17 -13.84 5.96
N VAL A 195 -1.39 -12.70 6.60
CA VAL A 195 -1.91 -11.48 5.98
C VAL A 195 -0.82 -10.42 6.04
N GLY A 196 -0.43 -9.90 4.89
CA GLY A 196 0.53 -8.80 4.76
C GLY A 196 -0.14 -7.55 4.21
N ALA A 197 0.29 -6.39 4.67
CA ALA A 197 -0.12 -5.08 4.20
C ALA A 197 1.07 -4.29 3.67
N LEU A 198 0.88 -3.59 2.54
CA LEU A 198 1.72 -2.49 2.08
C LEU A 198 0.84 -1.29 1.84
N ILE A 199 1.25 -0.14 2.33
CA ILE A 199 0.52 1.11 2.18
C ILE A 199 1.37 2.20 1.55
N GLN A 200 0.72 3.13 0.84
CA GLN A 200 1.25 4.46 0.56
C GLN A 200 0.39 5.47 1.27
N ALA A 201 0.93 6.08 2.35
CA ALA A 201 0.17 6.94 3.25
C ALA A 201 0.45 8.42 2.97
N ASN A 202 -0.61 9.13 2.62
CA ASN A 202 -0.61 10.57 2.36
C ASN A 202 -1.93 11.17 2.88
N HIS A 203 -2.34 10.86 4.10
CA HIS A 203 -3.67 11.18 4.62
C HIS A 203 -3.64 11.65 6.06
N GLY A 204 -4.77 12.17 6.52
CA GLY A 204 -5.07 12.40 7.93
C GLY A 204 -4.58 13.75 8.46
N GLN A 205 -5.32 14.24 9.46
CA GLN A 205 -4.97 15.43 10.24
C GLN A 205 -4.24 15.02 11.51
N ARG A 206 -3.23 15.79 11.91
CA ARG A 206 -2.41 15.50 13.10
C ARG A 206 -3.25 15.34 14.37
N ARG A 207 -4.21 16.24 14.60
CA ARG A 207 -5.08 16.22 15.79
C ARG A 207 -5.89 14.93 15.96
N GLU A 208 -6.14 14.21 14.84
CA GLU A 208 -6.91 12.97 14.82
C GLU A 208 -6.02 11.73 15.00
N LEU A 209 -4.68 11.88 14.90
CA LEU A 209 -3.76 10.74 14.98
C LEU A 209 -3.93 9.97 16.29
N ARG A 210 -4.12 8.66 16.13
CA ARG A 210 -4.17 7.69 17.22
C ARG A 210 -3.10 6.62 17.02
N VAL A 211 -2.53 6.15 18.10
CA VAL A 211 -1.61 5.01 18.12
C VAL A 211 -2.00 4.11 19.29
N ASP A 212 -2.25 2.83 19.03
CA ASP A 212 -2.76 1.87 20.02
C ASP A 212 -4.03 2.37 20.75
N GLY A 213 -4.91 3.07 19.99
CA GLY A 213 -6.13 3.69 20.52
C GLY A 213 -5.96 5.03 21.25
N TYR A 214 -4.73 5.44 21.56
CA TYR A 214 -4.44 6.67 22.31
C TYR A 214 -4.38 7.90 21.39
N PRO A 215 -5.02 9.03 21.74
CA PRO A 215 -5.12 10.21 20.88
C PRO A 215 -3.85 11.06 20.94
N VAL A 216 -2.73 10.52 20.45
CA VAL A 216 -1.39 11.12 20.52
C VAL A 216 -1.29 12.43 19.74
N GLY A 217 -2.05 12.57 18.66
CA GLY A 217 -2.02 13.76 17.81
C GLY A 217 -2.32 15.05 18.56
N ARG A 218 -3.15 14.99 19.60
CA ARG A 218 -3.49 16.13 20.49
C ARG A 218 -2.32 16.58 21.36
N ARG A 219 -1.27 15.76 21.49
CA ARG A 219 -0.04 16.04 22.24
C ARG A 219 1.14 16.46 21.35
N LEU A 220 0.92 16.54 20.04
CA LEU A 220 1.94 16.84 19.03
C LEU A 220 1.72 18.21 18.37
N GLY A 221 0.85 19.05 18.92
CA GLY A 221 0.51 20.37 18.37
C GLY A 221 1.61 21.42 18.45
N ASP A 222 2.67 21.17 19.23
CA ASP A 222 3.88 21.98 19.32
C ASP A 222 4.79 21.88 18.08
N ILE A 223 4.60 20.82 17.27
CA ILE A 223 5.36 20.62 16.04
C ILE A 223 4.68 21.43 14.92
N PRO A 224 5.41 22.26 14.16
CA PRO A 224 4.81 23.06 13.08
C PRO A 224 4.10 22.20 12.03
N SER A 225 2.92 22.65 11.56
CA SER A 225 2.24 22.03 10.41
C SER A 225 2.95 22.42 9.11
N PRO A 226 3.09 21.50 8.13
CA PRO A 226 3.59 21.84 6.81
C PRO A 226 2.56 22.64 5.98
N PHE A 227 1.29 22.62 6.38
CA PHE A 227 0.22 23.38 5.73
C PHE A 227 0.13 24.79 6.34
N SER A 228 -0.25 25.79 5.53
CA SER A 228 -0.56 27.13 6.04
C SER A 228 -1.85 27.10 6.86
N GLU A 229 -2.02 28.06 7.79
CA GLU A 229 -3.28 28.19 8.55
C GLU A 229 -4.50 28.39 7.64
N GLU A 230 -4.30 28.94 6.44
CA GLU A 230 -5.30 29.10 5.38
C GLU A 230 -5.36 27.86 4.45
N GLY A 231 -4.47 26.88 4.63
CA GLY A 231 -4.41 25.66 3.83
C GLY A 231 -5.66 24.81 4.01
N THR A 232 -6.11 24.21 2.93
CA THR A 232 -7.30 23.33 2.94
C THR A 232 -7.01 22.12 3.83
N PRO A 233 -7.67 21.96 4.99
CA PRO A 233 -7.56 20.73 5.76
C PRO A 233 -8.07 19.54 4.93
N GLY A 234 -7.44 18.39 5.04
CA GLY A 234 -8.00 17.16 4.52
C GLY A 234 -7.62 16.84 3.08
N MET A 235 -6.57 17.44 2.52
CA MET A 235 -5.99 16.98 1.25
C MET A 235 -5.10 15.77 1.51
N GLY A 236 -5.60 14.59 1.17
CA GLY A 236 -4.79 13.40 1.35
C GLY A 236 -5.41 12.19 0.66
N SER A 237 -4.68 11.08 0.65
CA SER A 237 -5.11 9.81 0.10
C SER A 237 -4.36 8.68 0.77
N ILE A 238 -4.93 7.49 0.79
CA ILE A 238 -4.19 6.30 1.20
C ILE A 238 -4.49 5.14 0.25
N VAL A 239 -3.43 4.52 -0.27
CA VAL A 239 -3.53 3.24 -0.97
C VAL A 239 -3.13 2.14 -0.02
N VAL A 240 -3.95 1.08 0.04
CA VAL A 240 -3.65 -0.13 0.81
C VAL A 240 -3.69 -1.35 -0.09
N ILE A 241 -2.62 -2.12 -0.09
CA ILE A 241 -2.53 -3.44 -0.71
C ILE A 241 -2.45 -4.49 0.40
N LEU A 242 -3.40 -5.43 0.41
CA LEU A 242 -3.40 -6.59 1.28
C LEU A 242 -3.08 -7.84 0.47
N ALA A 243 -2.24 -8.70 0.99
CA ALA A 243 -1.92 -10.01 0.44
C ALA A 243 -2.20 -11.09 1.48
N THR A 244 -2.60 -12.29 1.03
CA THR A 244 -2.70 -13.47 1.89
C THR A 244 -2.44 -14.76 1.11
N ASP A 245 -1.88 -15.77 1.78
CA ASP A 245 -1.77 -17.14 1.25
C ASP A 245 -2.98 -18.01 1.60
N ALA A 246 -4.00 -17.47 2.26
CA ALA A 246 -5.27 -18.16 2.45
C ALA A 246 -6.00 -18.38 1.12
N PRO A 247 -6.71 -19.51 0.95
CA PRO A 247 -7.45 -19.80 -0.29
C PRO A 247 -8.77 -19.02 -0.36
N LEU A 248 -8.67 -17.72 -0.63
CA LEU A 248 -9.82 -16.84 -0.76
C LEU A 248 -10.31 -16.78 -2.21
N LEU A 249 -11.63 -16.66 -2.38
CA LEU A 249 -12.28 -16.34 -3.64
C LEU A 249 -12.40 -14.81 -3.81
N PRO A 250 -12.71 -14.28 -5.02
CA PRO A 250 -12.75 -12.84 -5.28
C PRO A 250 -13.61 -12.04 -4.31
N HIS A 251 -14.83 -12.50 -4.00
CA HIS A 251 -15.70 -11.81 -3.05
C HIS A 251 -15.15 -11.80 -1.62
N GLN A 252 -14.35 -12.81 -1.24
CA GLN A 252 -13.67 -12.85 0.07
C GLN A 252 -12.47 -11.89 0.08
N CYS A 253 -11.74 -11.77 -1.04
CA CYS A 253 -10.71 -10.75 -1.21
C CYS A 253 -11.31 -9.33 -1.10
N GLN A 254 -12.46 -9.07 -1.72
CA GLN A 254 -13.17 -7.79 -1.57
C GLN A 254 -13.51 -7.51 -0.10
N ARG A 255 -14.03 -8.50 0.63
CA ARG A 255 -14.31 -8.38 2.07
C ARG A 255 -13.04 -8.13 2.89
N LEU A 256 -11.91 -8.72 2.49
CA LEU A 256 -10.62 -8.48 3.13
C LEU A 256 -10.16 -7.04 2.87
N ALA A 257 -10.26 -6.54 1.63
CA ALA A 257 -9.95 -5.15 1.27
C ALA A 257 -10.77 -4.14 2.10
N GLN A 258 -12.05 -4.39 2.33
CA GLN A 258 -12.90 -3.55 3.19
C GLN A 258 -12.34 -3.40 4.61
N ARG A 259 -11.57 -4.36 5.13
CA ARG A 259 -10.99 -4.32 6.49
C ARG A 259 -9.83 -3.36 6.62
N ALA A 260 -9.24 -2.94 5.51
CA ALA A 260 -8.26 -1.85 5.49
C ALA A 260 -8.85 -0.57 6.09
N SER A 261 -10.14 -0.26 5.83
CA SER A 261 -10.85 0.89 6.42
C SER A 261 -10.75 0.92 7.94
N ILE A 262 -10.79 -0.25 8.59
CA ILE A 262 -10.72 -0.34 10.06
C ILE A 262 -9.32 0.06 10.55
N GLY A 263 -8.26 -0.39 9.88
CA GLY A 263 -6.88 -0.02 10.21
C GLY A 263 -6.63 1.47 10.03
N VAL A 264 -7.13 2.04 8.92
CA VAL A 264 -7.07 3.50 8.66
C VAL A 264 -7.83 4.27 9.74
N ALA A 265 -9.06 3.87 10.08
CA ALA A 265 -9.86 4.52 11.12
C ALA A 265 -9.22 4.43 12.51
N ARG A 266 -8.54 3.33 12.85
CA ARG A 266 -7.81 3.18 14.12
C ARG A 266 -6.70 4.19 14.30
N THR A 267 -6.10 4.66 13.21
CA THR A 267 -5.07 5.70 13.23
C THR A 267 -5.63 7.13 13.08
N GLY A 268 -6.96 7.28 12.86
CA GLY A 268 -7.64 8.57 12.79
C GLY A 268 -7.80 9.10 11.36
N GLY A 269 -7.69 8.23 10.34
CA GLY A 269 -7.97 8.56 8.93
C GLY A 269 -9.35 8.12 8.46
N GLY A 270 -9.69 8.43 7.20
CA GLY A 270 -10.86 7.92 6.48
C GLY A 270 -12.15 8.74 6.66
N THR A 271 -12.06 9.99 7.10
CA THR A 271 -13.23 10.87 7.28
C THR A 271 -13.23 12.10 6.37
N GLU A 272 -12.27 12.21 5.46
CA GLU A 272 -12.06 13.43 4.66
C GLU A 272 -12.56 13.24 3.24
N ASP A 273 -13.49 14.11 2.80
CA ASP A 273 -14.10 14.08 1.46
C ASP A 273 -13.07 14.18 0.33
N SER A 274 -12.00 14.95 0.53
CA SER A 274 -10.94 15.16 -0.46
C SER A 274 -9.92 14.01 -0.55
N SER A 275 -10.08 12.95 0.24
CA SER A 275 -9.16 11.81 0.26
C SER A 275 -9.51 10.77 -0.82
N GLY A 276 -8.50 10.21 -1.48
CA GLY A 276 -8.63 9.04 -2.34
C GLY A 276 -8.17 7.80 -1.59
N ASP A 277 -9.14 7.07 -0.99
CA ASP A 277 -8.87 5.92 -0.14
C ASP A 277 -9.22 4.63 -0.88
N VAL A 278 -8.22 4.02 -1.53
CA VAL A 278 -8.40 2.89 -2.43
C VAL A 278 -7.64 1.67 -1.91
N PHE A 279 -8.37 0.56 -1.74
CA PHE A 279 -7.86 -0.67 -1.15
C PHE A 279 -8.02 -1.84 -2.09
N LEU A 280 -6.99 -2.67 -2.18
CA LEU A 280 -7.00 -3.90 -2.95
C LEU A 280 -6.48 -5.04 -2.08
N ALA A 281 -7.12 -6.21 -2.18
CA ALA A 281 -6.62 -7.44 -1.59
C ALA A 281 -6.49 -8.53 -2.65
N PHE A 282 -5.43 -9.33 -2.55
CA PHE A 282 -5.25 -10.51 -3.38
C PHE A 282 -4.84 -11.73 -2.54
N ALA A 283 -5.16 -12.91 -3.07
CA ALA A 283 -4.90 -14.18 -2.40
C ALA A 283 -4.10 -15.13 -3.29
N THR A 284 -2.99 -15.64 -2.76
CA THR A 284 -2.11 -16.60 -3.47
C THR A 284 -2.42 -18.05 -3.20
N GLY A 285 -3.42 -18.37 -2.35
CA GLY A 285 -3.71 -19.71 -1.90
C GLY A 285 -4.34 -20.64 -2.94
N ASN A 286 -4.92 -20.12 -4.03
CA ASN A 286 -5.29 -20.88 -5.22
C ASN A 286 -4.19 -20.70 -6.27
N GLN A 287 -3.46 -21.75 -6.61
CA GLN A 287 -2.27 -21.65 -7.45
C GLN A 287 -2.54 -21.90 -8.93
N ASP A 288 -3.33 -22.88 -9.29
CA ASP A 288 -3.49 -23.37 -10.66
C ASP A 288 -4.64 -22.63 -11.40
N LEU A 289 -4.74 -21.32 -11.21
CA LEU A 289 -5.71 -20.52 -11.96
C LEU A 289 -5.27 -20.40 -13.41
N PRO A 290 -6.16 -20.64 -14.39
CA PRO A 290 -5.80 -20.51 -15.79
C PRO A 290 -5.50 -19.05 -16.15
N PRO A 291 -4.55 -18.79 -17.06
CA PRO A 291 -4.31 -17.46 -17.59
C PRO A 291 -5.54 -16.96 -18.36
N ALA A 292 -5.79 -15.64 -18.31
CA ALA A 292 -6.85 -15.01 -19.09
C ALA A 292 -6.37 -14.76 -20.52
N ASP A 293 -6.46 -15.79 -21.37
CA ASP A 293 -6.04 -15.74 -22.77
C ASP A 293 -7.05 -16.50 -23.67
N TYR A 294 -7.79 -15.75 -24.45
CA TYR A 294 -8.79 -16.32 -25.37
C TYR A 294 -8.20 -17.13 -26.55
N ALA A 295 -6.93 -16.97 -26.86
CA ALA A 295 -6.26 -17.78 -27.88
C ALA A 295 -5.95 -19.20 -27.42
N ARG A 296 -5.91 -19.45 -26.11
CA ARG A 296 -5.61 -20.72 -25.49
C ARG A 296 -6.83 -21.64 -25.52
N LYS A 297 -6.88 -22.57 -26.49
CA LYS A 297 -7.95 -23.57 -26.61
C LYS A 297 -7.73 -24.84 -25.78
N ASP A 298 -6.54 -24.96 -25.21
CA ASP A 298 -6.10 -26.11 -24.38
C ASP A 298 -6.47 -25.93 -22.89
N LEU A 299 -7.05 -24.78 -22.52
CA LEU A 299 -7.46 -24.55 -21.14
C LEU A 299 -8.68 -25.40 -20.75
N PRO A 300 -8.72 -25.93 -19.52
CA PRO A 300 -9.84 -26.73 -19.04
C PRO A 300 -11.12 -25.88 -18.96
N GLN A 301 -12.27 -26.51 -19.23
CA GLN A 301 -13.58 -25.83 -19.11
C GLN A 301 -13.94 -25.48 -17.66
N SER A 302 -13.34 -26.15 -16.69
CA SER A 302 -13.55 -25.91 -15.26
C SER A 302 -12.25 -26.07 -14.49
N THR A 303 -12.09 -25.27 -13.44
CA THR A 303 -10.92 -25.29 -12.56
C THR A 303 -11.36 -25.66 -11.14
N PRO A 304 -10.77 -26.69 -10.50
CA PRO A 304 -11.03 -26.98 -9.09
C PRO A 304 -10.43 -25.87 -8.22
N LEU A 305 -11.20 -25.40 -7.25
CA LEU A 305 -10.81 -24.30 -6.38
C LEU A 305 -10.92 -24.71 -4.92
N ARG A 306 -10.09 -24.11 -4.08
CA ARG A 306 -10.24 -24.14 -2.62
C ARG A 306 -10.85 -22.83 -2.14
N MET A 307 -11.80 -22.92 -1.24
CA MET A 307 -12.43 -21.76 -0.61
C MET A 307 -12.31 -21.86 0.91
N LEU A 308 -11.81 -20.84 1.56
CA LEU A 308 -11.91 -20.72 3.00
C LEU A 308 -13.38 -20.60 3.42
N ASN A 309 -13.82 -21.45 4.37
CA ASN A 309 -15.17 -21.34 4.89
C ASN A 309 -15.39 -19.99 5.55
N ASN A 310 -16.50 -19.31 5.22
CA ASN A 310 -16.79 -17.97 5.75
C ASN A 310 -16.85 -17.90 7.28
N ASP A 311 -17.22 -19.01 7.94
CA ASP A 311 -17.25 -19.09 9.40
C ASP A 311 -15.84 -19.00 10.04
N HIS A 312 -14.78 -19.18 9.25
CA HIS A 312 -13.38 -19.13 9.67
C HIS A 312 -12.62 -17.90 9.15
N ILE A 313 -13.29 -16.93 8.50
CA ILE A 313 -12.60 -15.78 7.87
C ILE A 313 -12.26 -14.65 8.85
N SER A 314 -12.94 -14.56 10.01
CA SER A 314 -12.77 -13.45 10.96
C SER A 314 -11.34 -13.22 11.44
N PRO A 315 -10.51 -14.24 11.71
CA PRO A 315 -9.11 -14.03 12.07
C PRO A 315 -8.30 -13.30 10.98
N LEU A 316 -8.56 -13.56 9.68
CA LEU A 316 -7.92 -12.83 8.57
C LEU A 316 -8.35 -11.36 8.55
N PHE A 317 -9.59 -11.05 8.88
CA PHE A 317 -10.10 -9.69 8.95
C PHE A 317 -9.46 -8.90 10.08
N ALA A 318 -9.30 -9.51 11.25
CA ALA A 318 -8.57 -8.90 12.37
C ALA A 318 -7.10 -8.66 12.00
N ALA A 319 -6.45 -9.66 11.40
CA ALA A 319 -5.07 -9.57 10.94
C ALA A 319 -4.87 -8.44 9.92
N ALA A 320 -5.80 -8.26 8.98
CA ALA A 320 -5.75 -7.17 7.98
C ALA A 320 -5.83 -5.79 8.65
N ALA A 321 -6.80 -5.60 9.56
CA ALA A 321 -6.96 -4.33 10.26
C ALA A 321 -5.72 -3.97 11.10
N GLU A 322 -5.15 -4.94 11.83
CA GLU A 322 -3.94 -4.74 12.62
C GLU A 322 -2.69 -4.49 11.78
N ALA A 323 -2.54 -5.18 10.65
CA ALA A 323 -1.41 -4.99 9.74
C ALA A 323 -1.45 -3.59 9.11
N VAL A 324 -2.61 -3.10 8.72
CA VAL A 324 -2.78 -1.74 8.17
C VAL A 324 -2.49 -0.68 9.22
N GLU A 325 -3.03 -0.82 10.43
CA GLU A 325 -2.75 0.09 11.56
C GLU A 325 -1.24 0.17 11.84
N GLU A 326 -0.55 -0.98 11.93
CA GLU A 326 0.90 -1.00 12.18
C GLU A 326 1.70 -0.43 11.01
N ALA A 327 1.31 -0.69 9.76
CA ALA A 327 1.97 -0.13 8.58
C ALA A 327 1.90 1.40 8.55
N ILE A 328 0.77 2.00 8.96
CA ILE A 328 0.62 3.46 9.07
C ILE A 328 1.54 4.03 10.16
N VAL A 329 1.63 3.40 11.32
CA VAL A 329 2.55 3.85 12.37
C VAL A 329 4.01 3.67 11.97
N ASN A 330 4.33 2.58 11.26
CA ASN A 330 5.67 2.33 10.74
C ASN A 330 6.12 3.41 9.75
N VAL A 331 5.24 3.82 8.81
CA VAL A 331 5.61 4.87 7.85
C VAL A 331 5.87 6.21 8.53
N LEU A 332 5.10 6.58 9.55
CA LEU A 332 5.31 7.82 10.31
C LEU A 332 6.69 7.83 11.00
N LEU A 333 7.11 6.67 11.54
CA LEU A 333 8.39 6.50 12.21
C LEU A 333 9.59 6.35 11.25
N ALA A 334 9.34 5.94 10.01
CA ALA A 334 10.35 5.81 8.97
C ALA A 334 10.59 7.11 8.18
N GLY A 335 9.74 8.12 8.36
CA GLY A 335 9.84 9.41 7.68
C GLY A 335 11.10 10.18 8.07
N GLU A 336 11.60 10.97 7.12
CA GLU A 336 12.70 11.92 7.31
C GLU A 336 12.24 13.34 7.01
N ASP A 337 12.79 14.33 7.71
CA ASP A 337 12.44 15.73 7.50
C ASP A 337 12.65 16.13 6.03
N MET A 338 11.67 16.76 5.42
CA MET A 338 11.78 17.33 4.08
C MET A 338 11.32 18.79 4.06
N ARG A 339 11.81 19.56 3.08
CA ARG A 339 11.36 20.94 2.88
C ARG A 339 10.67 21.06 1.53
N THR A 340 9.58 21.81 1.52
CA THR A 340 8.90 22.24 0.29
C THR A 340 9.78 23.16 -0.56
N GLU A 341 9.37 23.46 -1.79
CA GLU A 341 10.12 24.39 -2.68
C GLU A 341 10.23 25.80 -2.06
N ASP A 342 9.21 26.25 -1.33
CA ASP A 342 9.17 27.52 -0.62
C ASP A 342 9.83 27.49 0.78
N GLY A 343 10.48 26.35 1.14
CA GLY A 343 11.31 26.21 2.35
C GLY A 343 10.56 25.75 3.61
N ARG A 344 9.23 25.56 3.58
CA ARG A 344 8.46 25.03 4.72
C ARG A 344 8.93 23.63 5.09
N LEU A 345 8.98 23.34 6.38
CA LEU A 345 9.36 22.02 6.89
C LEU A 345 8.16 21.07 6.89
N VAL A 346 8.32 19.90 6.27
CA VAL A 346 7.50 18.71 6.50
C VAL A 346 8.25 17.85 7.51
N PRO A 347 7.84 17.85 8.79
CA PRO A 347 8.60 17.20 9.85
C PRO A 347 8.43 15.68 9.81
N ALA A 348 9.45 14.94 10.20
CA ALA A 348 9.35 13.54 10.56
C ALA A 348 8.81 13.39 11.99
N LEU A 349 8.00 12.35 12.24
CA LEU A 349 7.63 12.00 13.60
C LEU A 349 8.76 11.21 14.27
N LYS A 350 9.47 11.86 15.19
CA LYS A 350 10.56 11.21 15.94
C LYS A 350 10.00 10.23 16.97
N GLY A 351 10.60 9.04 17.07
CA GLY A 351 10.12 7.98 17.97
C GLY A 351 10.06 8.40 19.44
N GLU A 352 11.03 9.16 19.91
CA GLU A 352 11.05 9.69 21.29
C GLU A 352 9.86 10.63 21.54
N ARG A 353 9.51 11.47 20.55
CA ARG A 353 8.38 12.40 20.66
C ARG A 353 7.05 11.65 20.65
N LEU A 354 6.93 10.58 19.84
CA LEU A 354 5.76 9.69 19.87
C LEU A 354 5.61 9.01 21.23
N LEU A 355 6.69 8.44 21.79
CA LEU A 355 6.66 7.81 23.11
C LEU A 355 6.30 8.79 24.22
N ALA A 356 6.78 10.05 24.15
CA ALA A 356 6.39 11.09 25.08
C ALA A 356 4.86 11.36 25.00
N ALA A 357 4.33 11.55 23.77
CA ALA A 357 2.91 11.77 23.54
C ALA A 357 2.04 10.59 24.02
N LEU A 358 2.48 9.35 23.82
CA LEU A 358 1.82 8.16 24.33
C LEU A 358 1.73 8.16 25.87
N ARG A 359 2.86 8.45 26.56
CA ARG A 359 2.88 8.54 28.03
C ARG A 359 1.94 9.63 28.55
N GLU A 360 1.95 10.81 27.91
CA GLU A 360 1.06 11.92 28.25
C GLU A 360 -0.43 11.59 28.07
N THR A 361 -0.77 10.62 27.23
CA THR A 361 -2.14 10.14 27.01
C THR A 361 -2.52 8.95 27.90
N GLY A 362 -1.62 8.51 28.79
CA GLY A 362 -1.86 7.42 29.74
C GLY A 362 -1.56 6.02 29.18
N TRP A 363 -0.79 5.91 28.10
CA TRP A 363 -0.37 4.62 27.55
C TRP A 363 0.51 3.88 28.57
N PRO A 364 0.19 2.62 28.94
CA PRO A 364 0.88 1.91 30.03
C PRO A 364 2.27 1.38 29.62
N GLY A 365 2.60 1.38 28.29
CA GLY A 365 3.73 0.61 27.77
C GLY A 365 3.38 -0.90 27.71
N ARG A 366 3.72 -1.57 26.64
CA ARG A 366 3.54 -3.03 26.50
C ARG A 366 4.82 -3.65 25.93
#